data_545cc4a17a5b79666db5eb1a148f52c6
#
_entry.id   545cc4a17a5b79666db5eb1a148f52c6
#
_cell.length_a   1.000
_cell.length_b   1.000
_cell.length_c   1.000
_cell.angle_alpha   90.00
_cell.angle_beta   90.00
_cell.angle_gamma   90.00
#
_symmetry.space_group_name_H-M   'P 1'
#
loop_
_entity.id
_entity.type
_entity.pdbx_description
1 polymer ?
#
loop_
_entity_poly.entity_id
_entity_poly.type
_entity_poly.pdbx_seq_one_letter_code
_entity_poly.pdbx_strand_id
1 'polypeptide(L)'
;MVNILIAEEIKNCKYIINKVLSKIEISKKIYISSSIQETLQILEEDKIDLIILNLRICGNVNPEIIRNFKKIQYYAKSRIFLIVKEIEFIKQMKLDLFIVEYSTELESSEIIIRKIKRIIQQIKFKDATKNAKNLIQKELVKLGFNYKYKGTKYLIDSILQIWKNDETKSLDNLEKFVYTNIAKTNNKSVQNIKTNIIKAFNLAYLYKKPEDIKQYYGFDVKPTPKVVVSTILAKFDKYN
;
A
#
# COMPACT_ATOMS: atom_id res chain seq x y z
N MET A 1 9.81 7.17 -3.78
CA MET A 1 10.05 8.36 -2.94
C MET A 1 8.84 8.52 -2.01
N VAL A 2 9.04 8.87 -0.74
CA VAL A 2 7.96 9.10 0.24
C VAL A 2 7.93 10.60 0.58
N ASN A 3 6.76 11.22 0.47
CA ASN A 3 6.56 12.63 0.79
C ASN A 3 6.11 12.75 2.26
N ILE A 4 6.91 13.42 3.08
CA ILE A 4 6.68 13.55 4.53
C ILE A 4 6.48 15.03 4.86
N LEU A 5 5.34 15.35 5.46
CA LEU A 5 5.09 16.68 6.05
C LEU A 5 5.36 16.63 7.55
N ILE A 6 6.17 17.55 8.04
CA ILE A 6 6.42 17.77 9.46
C ILE A 6 5.71 19.06 9.84
N ALA A 7 4.64 18.93 10.60
CA ALA A 7 3.83 20.03 11.11
C ALA A 7 4.14 20.24 12.60
N GLU A 8 5.12 21.14 12.89
CA GLU A 8 5.72 21.34 14.20
C GLU A 8 6.41 22.71 14.27
N GLU A 9 6.74 23.22 15.44
CA GLU A 9 7.59 24.40 15.61
C GLU A 9 8.96 24.20 14.90
N ILE A 10 9.46 25.23 14.25
CA ILE A 10 10.67 25.17 13.38
C ILE A 10 11.88 24.54 14.07
N LYS A 11 12.13 24.88 15.35
CA LYS A 11 13.24 24.29 16.14
C LYS A 11 13.11 22.78 16.30
N ASN A 12 11.90 22.29 16.51
CA ASN A 12 11.60 20.87 16.69
C ASN A 12 11.60 20.13 15.35
N CYS A 13 11.21 20.78 14.23
CA CYS A 13 11.36 20.23 12.89
C CYS A 13 12.81 19.84 12.60
N LYS A 14 13.78 20.73 12.92
CA LYS A 14 15.21 20.43 12.77
C LYS A 14 15.63 19.21 13.59
N TYR A 15 15.13 19.07 14.81
CA TYR A 15 15.39 17.90 15.64
C TYR A 15 14.84 16.63 15.00
N ILE A 16 13.59 16.62 14.56
CA ILE A 16 12.95 15.48 13.90
C ILE A 16 13.72 15.10 12.63
N ILE A 17 14.10 16.06 11.80
CA ILE A 17 14.86 15.79 10.57
C ILE A 17 16.21 15.15 10.92
N ASN A 18 17.00 15.80 11.80
CA ASN A 18 18.36 15.37 12.08
C ASN A 18 18.48 14.13 12.96
N LYS A 19 17.58 13.93 13.92
CA LYS A 19 17.65 12.81 14.87
C LYS A 19 16.78 11.63 14.49
N VAL A 20 15.69 11.86 13.77
CA VAL A 20 14.73 10.81 13.39
C VAL A 20 14.85 10.45 11.91
N LEU A 21 14.55 11.40 11.03
CA LEU A 21 14.47 11.08 9.60
C LEU A 21 15.81 10.80 8.94
N SER A 22 16.92 11.38 9.43
CA SER A 22 18.26 11.10 8.94
C SER A 22 18.67 9.62 9.11
N LYS A 23 18.16 8.98 10.16
CA LYS A 23 18.41 7.54 10.45
C LYS A 23 17.50 6.59 9.66
N ILE A 24 16.68 7.11 8.76
CA ILE A 24 15.78 6.33 7.92
C ILE A 24 16.29 6.39 6.48
N GLU A 25 16.91 5.29 6.04
CA GLU A 25 17.51 5.15 4.70
C GLU A 25 16.43 4.92 3.64
N ILE A 26 15.81 6.01 3.19
CA ILE A 26 14.84 5.99 2.10
C ILE A 26 14.94 7.26 1.27
N SER A 27 14.57 7.18 -0.01
CA SER A 27 14.31 8.37 -0.82
C SER A 27 13.05 9.06 -0.29
N LYS A 28 13.20 10.30 0.17
CA LYS A 28 12.12 11.10 0.78
C LYS A 28 12.20 12.55 0.38
N LYS A 29 11.04 13.19 0.22
CA LYS A 29 10.88 14.65 0.16
C LYS A 29 10.26 15.11 1.47
N ILE A 30 10.83 16.14 2.08
CA ILE A 30 10.39 16.65 3.38
C ILE A 30 9.80 18.04 3.16
N TYR A 31 8.57 18.21 3.64
CA TYR A 31 7.87 19.48 3.74
C TYR A 31 7.80 19.86 5.21
N ILE A 32 7.88 21.15 5.51
CA ILE A 32 7.84 21.68 6.87
C ILE A 32 6.74 22.72 6.93
N SER A 33 5.96 22.70 8.00
CA SER A 33 5.02 23.75 8.34
C SER A 33 5.06 24.04 9.83
N SER A 34 4.87 25.31 10.18
CA SER A 34 4.86 25.79 11.56
C SER A 34 3.49 26.33 12.00
N SER A 35 2.51 26.29 11.12
CA SER A 35 1.15 26.76 11.36
C SER A 35 0.10 25.86 10.72
N ILE A 36 -1.12 25.97 11.19
CA ILE A 36 -2.26 25.24 10.60
C ILE A 36 -2.53 25.70 9.16
N GLN A 37 -2.40 26.99 8.86
CA GLN A 37 -2.63 27.55 7.53
C GLN A 37 -1.63 26.97 6.52
N GLU A 38 -0.35 27.01 6.85
CA GLU A 38 0.71 26.46 6.01
C GLU A 38 0.56 24.94 5.84
N THR A 39 0.18 24.23 6.90
CA THR A 39 -0.12 22.79 6.84
C THR A 39 -1.23 22.48 5.82
N LEU A 40 -2.33 23.23 5.88
CA LEU A 40 -3.47 23.01 4.98
C LEU A 40 -3.11 23.36 3.54
N GLN A 41 -2.35 24.45 3.31
CA GLN A 41 -1.89 24.83 1.98
C GLN A 41 -1.04 23.70 1.36
N ILE A 42 -0.05 23.17 2.08
CA ILE A 42 0.77 22.06 1.58
C ILE A 42 -0.07 20.84 1.25
N LEU A 43 -1.10 20.53 2.05
CA LEU A 43 -1.98 19.38 1.81
C LEU A 43 -2.90 19.56 0.59
N GLU A 44 -3.20 20.80 0.20
CA GLU A 44 -3.96 21.11 -1.02
C GLU A 44 -3.08 21.04 -2.27
N GLU A 45 -1.83 21.51 -2.19
CA GLU A 45 -0.92 21.64 -3.33
C GLU A 45 -0.14 20.35 -3.62
N ASP A 46 0.25 19.60 -2.58
CA ASP A 46 1.16 18.48 -2.68
C ASP A 46 0.54 17.16 -2.19
N LYS A 47 0.93 16.06 -2.86
CA LYS A 47 0.59 14.73 -2.37
C LYS A 47 1.52 14.33 -1.23
N ILE A 48 0.98 14.28 -0.02
CA ILE A 48 1.69 13.82 1.18
C ILE A 48 1.36 12.36 1.48
N ASP A 49 2.34 11.56 1.86
CA ASP A 49 2.18 10.13 2.21
C ASP A 49 2.15 9.93 3.74
N LEU A 50 2.90 10.76 4.48
CA LEU A 50 2.96 10.73 5.95
C LEU A 50 2.99 12.16 6.49
N ILE A 51 2.14 12.44 7.48
CA ILE A 51 2.17 13.67 8.27
C ILE A 51 2.70 13.33 9.67
N ILE A 52 3.76 14.00 10.10
CA ILE A 52 4.22 14.01 11.49
C ILE A 52 3.70 15.31 12.08
N LEU A 53 2.65 15.22 12.90
CA LEU A 53 1.90 16.36 13.40
C LEU A 53 2.02 16.49 14.91
N ASN A 54 2.58 17.59 15.39
CA ASN A 54 2.40 17.99 16.78
C ASN A 54 1.05 18.73 16.93
N LEU A 55 0.22 18.24 17.84
CA LEU A 55 -1.11 18.82 18.05
C LEU A 55 -1.09 20.29 18.52
N ARG A 56 0.01 20.78 19.06
CA ARG A 56 0.16 22.22 19.42
C ARG A 56 -0.05 23.15 18.23
N ILE A 57 0.28 22.72 17.02
CA ILE A 57 0.01 23.51 15.80
C ILE A 57 -1.50 23.73 15.57
N CYS A 58 -2.34 22.80 16.06
CA CYS A 58 -3.78 22.90 15.91
C CYS A 58 -4.42 23.94 16.84
N GLY A 59 -3.68 24.48 17.83
CA GLY A 59 -4.16 25.49 18.77
C GLY A 59 -3.82 25.15 20.22
N ASN A 60 -4.24 26.02 21.13
CA ASN A 60 -3.91 25.93 22.56
C ASN A 60 -5.06 25.41 23.43
N VAL A 61 -6.28 25.42 22.93
CA VAL A 61 -7.48 24.99 23.65
C VAL A 61 -8.21 23.87 22.93
N ASN A 62 -8.79 22.96 23.69
CA ASN A 62 -9.40 21.73 23.16
C ASN A 62 -10.38 21.95 21.97
N PRO A 63 -11.36 22.87 22.01
CA PRO A 63 -12.28 23.06 20.89
C PRO A 63 -11.58 23.49 19.60
N GLU A 64 -10.57 24.35 19.70
CA GLU A 64 -9.78 24.80 18.57
C GLU A 64 -8.92 23.68 17.98
N ILE A 65 -8.23 22.93 18.83
CA ILE A 65 -7.41 21.79 18.43
C ILE A 65 -8.27 20.77 17.68
N ILE A 66 -9.42 20.40 18.20
CA ILE A 66 -10.32 19.43 17.57
C ILE A 66 -10.80 19.94 16.20
N ARG A 67 -11.21 21.20 16.10
CA ARG A 67 -11.67 21.80 14.86
C ARG A 67 -10.57 21.80 13.78
N ASN A 68 -9.38 22.25 14.13
CA ASN A 68 -8.25 22.35 13.21
C ASN A 68 -7.71 20.98 12.83
N PHE A 69 -7.66 20.04 13.77
CA PHE A 69 -7.29 18.65 13.46
C PHE A 69 -8.27 18.00 12.48
N LYS A 70 -9.58 18.20 12.63
CA LYS A 70 -10.59 17.72 11.67
C LYS A 70 -10.39 18.31 10.27
N LYS A 71 -9.98 19.59 10.17
CA LYS A 71 -9.61 20.17 8.86
C LYS A 71 -8.42 19.43 8.25
N ILE A 72 -7.34 19.21 9.02
CA ILE A 72 -6.19 18.43 8.52
C ILE A 72 -6.65 17.04 8.08
N GLN A 73 -7.47 16.33 8.85
CA GLN A 73 -7.99 15.01 8.47
C GLN A 73 -8.80 15.04 7.18
N TYR A 74 -9.59 16.07 6.95
CA TYR A 74 -10.40 16.23 5.75
C TYR A 74 -9.54 16.37 4.48
N TYR A 75 -8.47 17.18 4.54
CA TYR A 75 -7.57 17.39 3.41
C TYR A 75 -6.51 16.27 3.29
N ALA A 76 -6.13 15.64 4.41
CA ALA A 76 -5.12 14.59 4.42
C ALA A 76 -5.68 13.27 3.86
N LYS A 77 -5.19 12.86 2.70
CA LYS A 77 -5.36 11.49 2.17
C LYS A 77 -4.25 10.55 2.64
N SER A 78 -3.47 10.96 3.61
CA SER A 78 -2.21 10.39 4.10
C SER A 78 -2.36 9.80 5.50
N ARG A 79 -1.33 9.06 5.92
CA ARG A 79 -1.23 8.58 7.30
C ARG A 79 -0.76 9.69 8.21
N ILE A 80 -1.31 9.76 9.43
CA ILE A 80 -0.94 10.77 10.43
C ILE A 80 -0.26 10.07 11.60
N PHE A 81 0.96 10.49 11.92
CA PHE A 81 1.67 10.20 13.16
C PHE A 81 1.56 11.41 14.07
N LEU A 82 0.93 11.23 15.23
CA LEU A 82 0.72 12.33 16.16
C LEU A 82 1.84 12.43 17.19
N ILE A 83 2.26 13.65 17.48
CA ILE A 83 3.03 14.00 18.67
C ILE A 83 2.12 14.73 19.62
N VAL A 84 2.01 14.25 20.84
CA VAL A 84 1.08 14.76 21.86
C VAL A 84 1.79 14.98 23.18
N LYS A 85 1.33 15.95 23.97
CA LYS A 85 1.83 16.15 25.32
C LYS A 85 1.31 15.06 26.27
N GLU A 86 0.02 14.75 26.18
CA GLU A 86 -0.69 13.83 27.09
C GLU A 86 -1.56 12.84 26.30
N ILE A 87 -1.55 11.57 26.72
CA ILE A 87 -2.29 10.48 26.04
C ILE A 87 -3.81 10.64 26.22
N GLU A 88 -4.25 11.19 27.38
CA GLU A 88 -5.66 11.43 27.68
C GLU A 88 -6.36 12.24 26.61
N PHE A 89 -5.64 13.16 25.99
CA PHE A 89 -6.16 14.00 24.91
C PHE A 89 -6.58 13.17 23.69
N ILE A 90 -5.81 12.14 23.35
CA ILE A 90 -6.12 11.24 22.22
C ILE A 90 -7.43 10.47 22.47
N LYS A 91 -7.68 10.03 23.72
CA LYS A 91 -8.89 9.28 24.08
C LYS A 91 -10.16 10.14 23.90
N GLN A 92 -10.07 11.44 24.14
CA GLN A 92 -11.21 12.38 24.02
C GLN A 92 -11.56 12.70 22.56
N MET A 93 -10.59 12.60 21.62
CA MET A 93 -10.75 13.03 20.25
C MET A 93 -11.56 12.06 19.35
N LYS A 94 -11.94 10.86 19.82
CA LYS A 94 -12.56 9.80 18.98
C LYS A 94 -11.85 9.70 17.62
N LEU A 95 -10.59 9.28 17.66
CA LEU A 95 -9.69 9.35 16.52
C LEU A 95 -10.07 8.35 15.43
N ASP A 96 -10.31 8.85 14.23
CA ASP A 96 -10.67 8.10 13.06
C ASP A 96 -9.46 7.41 12.39
N LEU A 97 -9.79 6.55 11.42
CA LEU A 97 -8.96 5.61 10.64
C LEU A 97 -7.63 6.15 10.02
N PHE A 98 -7.37 7.46 10.06
CA PHE A 98 -6.17 8.07 9.47
C PHE A 98 -4.97 8.13 10.43
N ILE A 99 -5.22 8.08 11.75
CA ILE A 99 -4.14 8.05 12.74
C ILE A 99 -3.63 6.63 12.84
N VAL A 100 -2.38 6.48 12.44
CA VAL A 100 -1.74 5.16 12.42
C VAL A 100 -1.04 4.88 13.73
N GLU A 101 -0.50 5.94 14.36
CA GLU A 101 0.27 5.84 15.59
C GLU A 101 0.48 7.21 16.22
N TYR A 102 0.82 7.21 17.50
CA TYR A 102 1.18 8.43 18.23
C TYR A 102 2.42 8.22 19.10
N SER A 103 3.00 9.33 19.54
CA SER A 103 4.10 9.39 20.50
C SER A 103 3.86 10.54 21.46
N THR A 104 4.34 10.40 22.70
CA THR A 104 4.40 11.55 23.62
C THR A 104 5.69 12.31 23.40
N GLU A 105 5.71 13.59 23.78
CA GLU A 105 6.93 14.42 23.72
C GLU A 105 8.06 13.88 24.63
N LEU A 106 7.72 13.02 25.60
CA LEU A 106 8.67 12.41 26.55
C LEU A 106 9.28 11.11 26.05
N GLU A 107 8.76 10.51 24.95
CA GLU A 107 9.33 9.28 24.42
C GLU A 107 10.74 9.52 23.82
N SER A 108 11.60 8.53 23.97
CA SER A 108 12.94 8.61 23.39
C SER A 108 12.91 8.65 21.86
N SER A 109 13.94 9.27 21.26
CA SER A 109 14.06 9.35 19.80
C SER A 109 14.11 7.98 19.13
N GLU A 110 14.64 6.95 19.81
CA GLU A 110 14.72 5.58 19.30
C GLU A 110 13.33 4.94 19.13
N ILE A 111 12.42 5.20 20.08
CA ILE A 111 11.02 4.74 20.00
C ILE A 111 10.31 5.43 18.84
N ILE A 112 10.44 6.74 18.71
CA ILE A 112 9.86 7.54 17.65
C ILE A 112 10.37 7.05 16.28
N ILE A 113 11.69 6.85 16.15
CA ILE A 113 12.32 6.33 14.92
C ILE A 113 11.71 4.97 14.55
N ARG A 114 11.58 4.05 15.51
CA ARG A 114 11.02 2.72 15.26
C ARG A 114 9.58 2.79 14.77
N LYS A 115 8.75 3.61 15.39
CA LYS A 115 7.35 3.83 15.01
C LYS A 115 7.26 4.40 13.58
N ILE A 116 8.00 5.45 13.28
CA ILE A 116 8.00 6.09 11.95
C ILE A 116 8.55 5.13 10.87
N LYS A 117 9.63 4.39 11.15
CA LYS A 117 10.16 3.36 10.22
C LYS A 117 9.06 2.35 9.84
N ARG A 118 8.32 1.85 10.83
CA ARG A 118 7.22 0.90 10.62
C ARG A 118 6.14 1.47 9.70
N ILE A 119 5.73 2.71 9.91
CA ILE A 119 4.72 3.38 9.08
C ILE A 119 5.21 3.53 7.64
N ILE A 120 6.45 3.98 7.46
CA ILE A 120 7.06 4.15 6.14
C ILE A 120 7.17 2.81 5.40
N GLN A 121 7.56 1.73 6.08
CA GLN A 121 7.57 0.40 5.50
C GLN A 121 6.19 -0.03 5.02
N GLN A 122 5.15 0.24 5.81
CA GLN A 122 3.77 -0.06 5.41
C GLN A 122 3.31 0.77 4.21
N ILE A 123 3.73 2.05 4.10
CA ILE A 123 3.44 2.91 2.94
C ILE A 123 4.11 2.31 1.69
N LYS A 124 5.40 2.01 1.76
CA LYS A 124 6.15 1.39 0.66
C LYS A 124 5.54 0.07 0.21
N PHE A 125 5.19 -0.80 1.16
CA PHE A 125 4.56 -2.08 0.86
C PHE A 125 3.21 -1.93 0.16
N LYS A 126 2.40 -0.95 0.59
CA LYS A 126 1.11 -0.64 -0.07
C LYS A 126 1.32 -0.16 -1.50
N ASP A 127 2.29 0.72 -1.73
CA ASP A 127 2.60 1.24 -3.07
C ASP A 127 3.18 0.15 -3.97
N ALA A 128 4.11 -0.66 -3.47
CA ALA A 128 4.66 -1.81 -4.19
C ALA A 128 3.55 -2.79 -4.58
N THR A 129 2.62 -3.10 -3.67
CA THR A 129 1.45 -3.95 -3.95
C THR A 129 0.56 -3.36 -5.05
N LYS A 130 0.30 -2.05 -5.03
CA LYS A 130 -0.50 -1.36 -6.05
C LYS A 130 0.19 -1.42 -7.41
N ASN A 131 1.50 -1.17 -7.46
CA ASN A 131 2.29 -1.22 -8.68
C ASN A 131 2.33 -2.65 -9.23
N ALA A 132 2.58 -3.66 -8.40
CA ALA A 132 2.55 -5.05 -8.78
C ALA A 132 1.18 -5.43 -9.37
N LYS A 133 0.08 -5.05 -8.72
CA LYS A 133 -1.27 -5.29 -9.23
C LYS A 133 -1.49 -4.70 -10.62
N ASN A 134 -1.05 -3.46 -10.86
CA ASN A 134 -1.18 -2.79 -12.14
C ASN A 134 -0.37 -3.51 -13.24
N LEU A 135 0.84 -3.97 -12.92
CA LEU A 135 1.69 -4.72 -13.84
C LEU A 135 1.06 -6.08 -14.18
N ILE A 136 0.59 -6.82 -13.18
CA ILE A 136 -0.13 -8.09 -13.40
C ILE A 136 -1.33 -7.88 -14.32
N GLN A 137 -2.12 -6.83 -14.08
CA GLN A 137 -3.28 -6.50 -14.91
C GLN A 137 -2.86 -6.24 -16.36
N LYS A 138 -1.81 -5.45 -16.59
CA LYS A 138 -1.29 -5.15 -17.94
C LYS A 138 -0.85 -6.42 -18.65
N GLU A 139 -0.12 -7.30 -17.99
CA GLU A 139 0.36 -8.55 -18.58
C GLU A 139 -0.81 -9.50 -18.90
N LEU A 140 -1.78 -9.64 -18.00
CA LEU A 140 -2.96 -10.47 -18.26
C LEU A 140 -3.82 -9.93 -19.43
N VAL A 141 -3.93 -8.60 -19.59
CA VAL A 141 -4.63 -7.99 -20.73
C VAL A 141 -3.92 -8.32 -22.05
N LYS A 142 -2.58 -8.25 -22.10
CA LYS A 142 -1.80 -8.67 -23.28
C LYS A 142 -2.07 -10.15 -23.66
N LEU A 143 -2.31 -10.99 -22.66
CA LEU A 143 -2.66 -12.40 -22.83
C LEU A 143 -4.14 -12.63 -23.21
N GLY A 144 -4.95 -11.56 -23.33
CA GLY A 144 -6.36 -11.63 -23.71
C GLY A 144 -7.33 -11.78 -22.55
N PHE A 145 -6.85 -11.69 -21.29
CA PHE A 145 -7.73 -11.72 -20.13
C PHE A 145 -8.49 -10.40 -19.96
N ASN A 146 -9.80 -10.49 -19.75
CA ASN A 146 -10.61 -9.32 -19.45
C ASN A 146 -10.76 -9.17 -17.92
N TYR A 147 -10.29 -8.07 -17.37
CA TYR A 147 -10.32 -7.79 -15.93
C TYR A 147 -11.73 -7.61 -15.33
N LYS A 148 -12.77 -7.49 -16.17
CA LYS A 148 -14.17 -7.45 -15.73
C LYS A 148 -14.64 -8.82 -15.22
N TYR A 149 -14.03 -9.91 -15.67
CA TYR A 149 -14.42 -11.25 -15.24
C TYR A 149 -13.89 -11.58 -13.84
N LYS A 150 -14.74 -12.23 -13.03
CA LYS A 150 -14.38 -12.65 -11.66
C LYS A 150 -13.15 -13.57 -11.64
N GLY A 151 -13.05 -14.48 -12.62
CA GLY A 151 -11.90 -15.38 -12.73
C GLY A 151 -10.58 -14.66 -12.97
N THR A 152 -10.58 -13.58 -13.76
CA THR A 152 -9.40 -12.75 -13.96
C THR A 152 -8.99 -12.02 -12.67
N LYS A 153 -9.98 -11.53 -11.88
CA LYS A 153 -9.71 -10.91 -10.58
C LYS A 153 -9.09 -11.93 -9.62
N TYR A 154 -9.63 -13.15 -9.55
CA TYR A 154 -9.06 -14.21 -8.72
C TYR A 154 -7.64 -14.61 -9.15
N LEU A 155 -7.37 -14.60 -10.47
CA LEU A 155 -6.03 -14.85 -10.98
C LEU A 155 -5.04 -13.73 -10.58
N ILE A 156 -5.44 -12.48 -10.65
CA ILE A 156 -4.66 -11.33 -10.16
C ILE A 156 -4.34 -11.50 -8.67
N ASP A 157 -5.35 -11.81 -7.87
CA ASP A 157 -5.19 -11.98 -6.43
C ASP A 157 -4.27 -13.19 -6.11
N SER A 158 -4.34 -14.26 -6.92
CA SER A 158 -3.44 -15.42 -6.81
C SER A 158 -1.98 -15.04 -7.04
N ILE A 159 -1.69 -14.31 -8.11
CA ILE A 159 -0.34 -13.86 -8.44
C ILE A 159 0.18 -12.92 -7.36
N LEU A 160 -0.64 -11.97 -6.91
CA LEU A 160 -0.30 -11.04 -5.84
C LEU A 160 0.00 -11.74 -4.52
N GLN A 161 -0.75 -12.79 -4.17
CA GLN A 161 -0.52 -13.54 -2.94
C GLN A 161 0.84 -14.23 -2.97
N ILE A 162 1.17 -14.91 -4.07
CA ILE A 162 2.46 -15.60 -4.23
C ILE A 162 3.61 -14.59 -4.18
N TRP A 163 3.49 -13.48 -4.90
CA TRP A 163 4.49 -12.41 -4.92
C TRP A 163 4.72 -11.79 -3.53
N LYS A 164 3.64 -11.54 -2.76
CA LYS A 164 3.76 -10.93 -1.42
C LYS A 164 4.48 -11.82 -0.42
N ASN A 165 4.27 -13.12 -0.52
CA ASN A 165 4.78 -14.08 0.46
C ASN A 165 6.11 -14.70 0.04
N ASP A 166 6.60 -14.38 -1.17
CA ASP A 166 7.76 -15.04 -1.79
C ASP A 166 7.64 -16.58 -1.83
N GLU A 167 6.38 -17.05 -1.97
CA GLU A 167 6.04 -18.47 -1.87
C GLU A 167 6.00 -19.14 -3.26
N THR A 168 7.12 -19.18 -3.96
CA THR A 168 7.21 -19.88 -5.27
C THR A 168 6.85 -21.36 -5.18
N LYS A 169 7.07 -22.00 -4.02
CA LYS A 169 6.61 -23.39 -3.74
C LYS A 169 5.09 -23.54 -3.83
N SER A 170 4.32 -22.46 -3.64
CA SER A 170 2.87 -22.48 -3.80
C SER A 170 2.42 -22.75 -5.24
N LEU A 171 3.31 -22.57 -6.22
CA LEU A 171 3.05 -22.94 -7.62
C LEU A 171 2.85 -24.45 -7.83
N ASP A 172 3.38 -25.28 -6.96
CA ASP A 172 3.25 -26.73 -7.10
C ASP A 172 1.83 -27.22 -6.81
N ASN A 173 1.10 -26.51 -5.98
CA ASN A 173 -0.31 -26.78 -5.75
C ASN A 173 -1.11 -25.49 -5.48
N LEU A 174 -1.45 -24.78 -6.56
CA LEU A 174 -2.24 -23.54 -6.51
C LEU A 174 -3.58 -23.71 -5.79
N GLU A 175 -4.22 -24.86 -5.92
CA GLU A 175 -5.51 -25.11 -5.31
C GLU A 175 -5.42 -25.16 -3.78
N LYS A 176 -4.46 -25.91 -3.26
CA LYS A 176 -4.24 -26.08 -1.82
C LYS A 176 -3.77 -24.81 -1.13
N PHE A 177 -2.79 -24.12 -1.71
CA PHE A 177 -2.10 -23.01 -1.03
C PHE A 177 -2.66 -21.63 -1.39
N VAL A 178 -3.11 -21.44 -2.64
CA VAL A 178 -3.52 -20.12 -3.14
C VAL A 178 -5.04 -20.00 -3.20
N TYR A 179 -5.72 -20.91 -3.92
CA TYR A 179 -7.19 -20.79 -4.11
C TYR A 179 -7.96 -20.95 -2.82
N THR A 180 -7.46 -21.73 -1.86
CA THR A 180 -8.05 -21.86 -0.51
C THR A 180 -8.06 -20.51 0.23
N ASN A 181 -6.98 -19.75 0.17
CA ASN A 181 -6.90 -18.45 0.82
C ASN A 181 -7.80 -17.42 0.12
N ILE A 182 -7.83 -17.42 -1.22
CA ILE A 182 -8.72 -16.54 -1.99
C ILE A 182 -10.18 -16.88 -1.73
N ALA A 183 -10.51 -18.16 -1.61
CA ALA A 183 -11.86 -18.62 -1.29
C ALA A 183 -12.31 -18.09 0.09
N LYS A 184 -11.47 -18.19 1.11
CA LYS A 184 -11.72 -17.63 2.45
C LYS A 184 -11.94 -16.12 2.40
N THR A 185 -11.04 -15.37 1.75
CA THR A 185 -11.11 -13.90 1.64
C THR A 185 -12.36 -13.42 0.92
N ASN A 186 -12.84 -14.19 -0.06
CA ASN A 186 -14.01 -13.82 -0.88
C ASN A 186 -15.32 -14.48 -0.39
N ASN A 187 -15.29 -15.24 0.69
CA ASN A 187 -16.43 -16.03 1.20
C ASN A 187 -17.07 -16.92 0.12
N LYS A 188 -16.22 -17.69 -0.56
CA LYS A 188 -16.58 -18.61 -1.65
C LYS A 188 -15.95 -19.98 -1.42
N SER A 189 -16.44 -21.02 -2.14
CA SER A 189 -15.78 -22.32 -2.16
C SER A 189 -14.55 -22.31 -3.08
N VAL A 190 -13.57 -23.16 -2.79
CA VAL A 190 -12.38 -23.37 -3.62
C VAL A 190 -12.78 -23.76 -5.05
N GLN A 191 -13.78 -24.63 -5.18
CA GLN A 191 -14.30 -25.03 -6.48
C GLN A 191 -14.90 -23.86 -7.27
N ASN A 192 -15.55 -22.89 -6.61
CA ASN A 192 -16.05 -21.68 -7.27
C ASN A 192 -14.90 -20.84 -7.81
N ILE A 193 -13.83 -20.63 -7.03
CA ILE A 193 -12.62 -19.90 -7.47
C ILE A 193 -12.02 -20.58 -8.69
N LYS A 194 -11.76 -21.88 -8.61
CA LYS A 194 -11.17 -22.69 -9.70
C LYS A 194 -12.01 -22.62 -10.98
N THR A 195 -13.32 -22.85 -10.88
CA THR A 195 -14.23 -22.78 -12.03
C THR A 195 -14.22 -21.42 -12.71
N ASN A 196 -14.24 -20.31 -11.94
CA ASN A 196 -14.19 -18.98 -12.51
C ASN A 196 -12.84 -18.68 -13.19
N ILE A 197 -11.71 -19.12 -12.61
CA ILE A 197 -10.39 -18.98 -13.24
C ILE A 197 -10.36 -19.76 -14.56
N ILE A 198 -10.81 -21.03 -14.59
CA ILE A 198 -10.86 -21.85 -15.82
C ILE A 198 -11.72 -21.18 -16.90
N LYS A 199 -12.90 -20.64 -16.52
CA LYS A 199 -13.76 -19.88 -17.44
C LYS A 199 -13.02 -18.67 -18.05
N ALA A 200 -12.30 -17.89 -17.22
CA ALA A 200 -11.53 -16.75 -17.69
C ALA A 200 -10.41 -17.18 -18.65
N PHE A 201 -9.74 -18.31 -18.35
CA PHE A 201 -8.75 -18.92 -19.27
C PHE A 201 -9.36 -19.31 -20.61
N ASN A 202 -10.48 -20.00 -20.58
CA ASN A 202 -11.15 -20.44 -21.82
C ASN A 202 -11.51 -19.24 -22.69
N LEU A 203 -12.02 -18.16 -22.09
CA LEU A 203 -12.36 -16.94 -22.82
C LEU A 203 -11.12 -16.20 -23.35
N ALA A 204 -10.04 -16.13 -22.56
CA ALA A 204 -8.80 -15.43 -22.96
C ALA A 204 -8.11 -16.10 -24.15
N TYR A 205 -8.20 -17.44 -24.25
CA TYR A 205 -7.55 -18.22 -25.30
C TYR A 205 -8.50 -18.71 -26.39
N LEU A 206 -9.78 -18.34 -26.37
CA LEU A 206 -10.78 -18.81 -27.31
C LEU A 206 -10.43 -18.49 -28.78
N TYR A 207 -9.84 -17.31 -29.01
CA TYR A 207 -9.48 -16.84 -30.34
C TYR A 207 -7.97 -16.60 -30.53
N LYS A 208 -7.14 -17.08 -29.59
CA LYS A 208 -5.68 -16.97 -29.69
C LYS A 208 -5.14 -17.99 -30.69
N LYS A 209 -4.33 -17.54 -31.64
CA LYS A 209 -3.63 -18.40 -32.55
C LYS A 209 -2.41 -19.06 -31.88
N PRO A 210 -1.99 -20.25 -32.34
CA PRO A 210 -0.77 -20.90 -31.84
C PRO A 210 0.47 -19.99 -31.89
N GLU A 211 0.60 -19.19 -32.95
CA GLU A 211 1.71 -18.26 -33.14
C GLU A 211 1.76 -17.17 -32.03
N ASP A 212 0.60 -16.63 -31.63
CA ASP A 212 0.50 -15.65 -30.56
C ASP A 212 0.92 -16.25 -29.21
N ILE A 213 0.55 -17.51 -28.98
CA ILE A 213 0.93 -18.28 -27.79
C ILE A 213 2.44 -18.52 -27.79
N LYS A 214 2.98 -18.97 -28.92
CA LYS A 214 4.41 -19.25 -29.08
C LYS A 214 5.27 -18.01 -28.90
N GLN A 215 4.84 -16.88 -29.43
CA GLN A 215 5.55 -15.60 -29.24
C GLN A 215 5.68 -15.21 -27.76
N TYR A 216 4.67 -15.50 -26.94
CA TYR A 216 4.66 -15.10 -25.53
C TYR A 216 5.30 -16.13 -24.59
N TYR A 217 5.09 -17.43 -24.84
CA TYR A 217 5.49 -18.52 -23.96
C TYR A 217 6.63 -19.40 -24.50
N GLY A 218 6.98 -19.28 -25.79
CA GLY A 218 7.97 -20.15 -26.45
C GLY A 218 7.41 -21.49 -26.93
N PHE A 219 6.12 -21.78 -26.69
CA PHE A 219 5.43 -22.98 -27.16
C PHE A 219 4.03 -22.60 -27.69
N ASP A 220 3.44 -23.44 -28.53
CA ASP A 220 2.20 -23.18 -29.28
C ASP A 220 0.93 -23.81 -28.71
N VAL A 221 1.05 -24.43 -27.54
CA VAL A 221 -0.07 -25.06 -26.83
C VAL A 221 -0.67 -24.11 -25.80
N LYS A 222 -1.99 -24.15 -25.60
CA LYS A 222 -2.68 -23.36 -24.57
C LYS A 222 -2.03 -23.58 -23.18
N PRO A 223 -1.54 -22.51 -22.51
CA PRO A 223 -0.87 -22.63 -21.24
C PRO A 223 -1.84 -23.02 -20.12
N THR A 224 -1.32 -23.70 -19.10
CA THR A 224 -2.06 -23.92 -17.85
C THR A 224 -2.07 -22.68 -16.96
N PRO A 225 -3.00 -22.57 -15.99
CA PRO A 225 -2.95 -21.50 -14.99
C PRO A 225 -1.61 -21.38 -14.27
N LYS A 226 -0.95 -22.50 -13.96
CA LYS A 226 0.38 -22.52 -13.34
C LYS A 226 1.42 -21.82 -14.25
N VAL A 227 1.43 -22.13 -15.53
CA VAL A 227 2.35 -21.52 -16.50
C VAL A 227 2.12 -20.03 -16.62
N VAL A 228 0.86 -19.56 -16.70
CA VAL A 228 0.58 -18.13 -16.76
C VAL A 228 1.05 -17.41 -15.49
N VAL A 229 0.76 -17.98 -14.33
CA VAL A 229 1.18 -17.41 -13.03
C VAL A 229 2.71 -17.33 -12.94
N SER A 230 3.43 -18.42 -13.24
CA SER A 230 4.90 -18.44 -13.18
C SER A 230 5.55 -17.49 -14.19
N THR A 231 5.03 -17.42 -15.40
CA THR A 231 5.54 -16.50 -16.45
C THR A 231 5.37 -15.04 -16.06
N ILE A 232 4.24 -14.69 -15.44
CA ILE A 232 4.02 -13.32 -14.96
C ILE A 232 4.95 -13.03 -13.78
N LEU A 233 5.07 -13.93 -12.80
CA LEU A 233 5.98 -13.75 -11.65
C LEU A 233 7.43 -13.55 -12.10
N ALA A 234 7.93 -14.36 -13.02
CA ALA A 234 9.29 -14.24 -13.55
C ALA A 234 9.60 -12.88 -14.22
N LYS A 235 8.56 -12.13 -14.64
CA LYS A 235 8.73 -10.77 -15.14
C LYS A 235 8.93 -9.75 -14.03
N PHE A 236 8.42 -10.04 -12.82
CA PHE A 236 8.66 -9.16 -11.66
C PHE A 236 10.09 -9.21 -11.17
N ASP A 237 10.73 -10.39 -11.20
CA ASP A 237 12.13 -10.56 -10.80
C ASP A 237 13.11 -9.77 -11.68
N LYS A 238 12.69 -9.38 -12.90
CA LYS A 238 13.47 -8.53 -13.83
C LYS A 238 13.30 -7.02 -13.58
N TYR A 239 12.36 -6.61 -12.70
CA TYR A 239 12.05 -5.20 -12.40
C TYR A 239 12.47 -4.78 -10.98
N ASN A 240 13.02 -5.69 -10.17
CA ASN A 240 13.68 -5.43 -8.90
C ASN A 240 15.21 -5.43 -9.07
#